data_312229b193496c87a73c406417a15a6e
#
_entry.id   312229b193496c87a73c406417a15a6e
#
_cell.length_a   1.000
_cell.length_b   1.000
_cell.length_c   1.000
_cell.angle_alpha   90.00
_cell.angle_beta   90.00
_cell.angle_gamma   90.00
#
_symmetry.space_group_name_H-M   'P 1'
#
loop_
_entity.id
_entity.type
_entity.pdbx_description
1 polymer ?
#
loop_
_entity_poly.entity_id
_entity_poly.type
_entity_poly.pdbx_seq_one_letter_code
_entity_poly.pdbx_strand_id
1 'polypeptide(L)'
;MAVIANRRSVMTLFSKPTCIHSHRTRLVLAEKNINIDIVNVEGADLPEDLMDLNPYQTVPTLVDRDLVLYDSRVIIEYLDERFPHPPLMPVDPVTRAQFRLALFRIETDWYQLAEEYEADSDRKLSGKSRKMLRESILASVDLFSAKQFFLSDEFSLVDCSIAPVLWRLPLYGIELGSHAGSIEGYMKRVFDRRSFRQSLTELEQEIRL
;
A
#
# COMPACT_ATOMS: atom_id res chain seq x y z
N MET A 1 -17.54 19.04 19.28
CA MET A 1 -17.25 18.09 20.39
C MET A 1 -18.05 16.76 20.35
N ALA A 2 -19.31 16.71 19.93
CA ALA A 2 -20.10 15.46 19.91
C ALA A 2 -19.67 14.43 18.85
N VAL A 3 -19.09 14.87 17.73
CA VAL A 3 -18.64 13.99 16.64
C VAL A 3 -17.38 13.21 17.02
N ILE A 4 -16.47 13.80 17.78
CA ILE A 4 -15.23 13.16 18.25
C ILE A 4 -15.53 12.03 19.25
N ALA A 5 -16.52 12.23 20.14
CA ALA A 5 -16.86 11.24 21.16
C ALA A 5 -17.48 9.95 20.55
N ASN A 6 -18.17 10.04 19.42
CA ASN A 6 -18.77 8.89 18.76
C ASN A 6 -17.77 8.12 17.86
N ARG A 7 -16.71 8.76 17.39
CA ARG A 7 -15.65 8.14 16.59
C ARG A 7 -14.64 7.32 17.41
N ARG A 8 -14.53 7.59 18.71
CA ARG A 8 -13.64 6.84 19.63
C ARG A 8 -14.02 5.36 19.82
N SER A 9 -15.22 4.97 19.44
CA SER A 9 -15.67 3.57 19.55
C SER A 9 -15.42 2.73 18.30
N VAL A 10 -15.21 3.36 17.14
CA VAL A 10 -15.01 2.70 15.84
C VAL A 10 -13.67 3.12 15.27
N MET A 11 -12.88 2.13 14.83
CA MET A 11 -11.63 2.38 14.14
C MET A 11 -11.90 3.13 12.84
N THR A 12 -11.12 4.18 12.56
CA THR A 12 -11.31 5.06 11.40
C THR A 12 -10.00 5.21 10.63
N LEU A 13 -10.07 5.09 9.30
CA LEU A 13 -8.95 5.35 8.40
C LEU A 13 -9.26 6.59 7.55
N PHE A 14 -8.46 7.64 7.69
CA PHE A 14 -8.40 8.72 6.71
C PHE A 14 -7.56 8.27 5.52
N SER A 15 -8.13 8.28 4.34
CA SER A 15 -7.57 7.65 3.14
C SER A 15 -7.80 8.52 1.91
N LYS A 16 -6.78 8.70 1.08
CA LYS A 16 -6.96 9.35 -0.23
C LYS A 16 -7.19 8.28 -1.30
N PRO A 17 -8.22 8.42 -2.14
CA PRO A 17 -8.63 7.39 -3.10
C PRO A 17 -7.55 6.96 -4.09
N THR A 18 -6.60 7.86 -4.45
CA THR A 18 -5.56 7.58 -5.43
C THR A 18 -4.18 7.33 -4.83
N CYS A 19 -4.02 7.55 -3.52
CA CYS A 19 -2.73 7.46 -2.84
C CYS A 19 -2.25 6.01 -2.71
N ILE A 20 -1.02 5.77 -3.12
CA ILE A 20 -0.38 4.45 -3.06
C ILE A 20 -0.24 3.92 -1.61
N HIS A 21 0.06 4.79 -0.64
CA HIS A 21 0.15 4.46 0.78
C HIS A 21 -1.21 4.10 1.38
N SER A 22 -2.25 4.85 0.99
CA SER A 22 -3.63 4.55 1.37
C SER A 22 -4.10 3.22 0.79
N HIS A 23 -3.77 2.92 -0.46
CA HIS A 23 -4.09 1.64 -1.09
C HIS A 23 -3.44 0.46 -0.35
N ARG A 24 -2.14 0.56 -0.01
CA ARG A 24 -1.45 -0.47 0.80
C ARG A 24 -2.19 -0.76 2.10
N THR A 25 -2.63 0.27 2.80
CA THR A 25 -3.36 0.13 4.06
C THR A 25 -4.74 -0.51 3.86
N ARG A 26 -5.50 -0.07 2.85
CA ARG A 26 -6.80 -0.68 2.51
C ARG A 26 -6.65 -2.15 2.12
N LEU A 27 -5.56 -2.52 1.42
CA LEU A 27 -5.29 -3.91 1.06
C LEU A 27 -5.07 -4.78 2.31
N VAL A 28 -4.31 -4.29 3.29
CA VAL A 28 -4.13 -5.01 4.57
C VAL A 28 -5.45 -5.17 5.31
N LEU A 29 -6.28 -4.13 5.37
CA LEU A 29 -7.63 -4.22 5.97
C LEU A 29 -8.48 -5.29 5.27
N ALA A 30 -8.46 -5.33 3.95
CA ALA A 30 -9.20 -6.31 3.15
C ALA A 30 -8.68 -7.74 3.35
N GLU A 31 -7.35 -7.95 3.41
CA GLU A 31 -6.76 -9.27 3.70
C GLU A 31 -7.12 -9.77 5.10
N LYS A 32 -7.17 -8.87 6.07
CA LYS A 32 -7.58 -9.16 7.46
C LYS A 32 -9.10 -9.28 7.62
N ASN A 33 -9.86 -8.96 6.58
CA ASN A 33 -11.33 -8.88 6.63
C ASN A 33 -11.82 -7.96 7.78
N ILE A 34 -11.15 -6.83 7.96
CA ILE A 34 -11.48 -5.84 9.00
C ILE A 34 -12.37 -4.76 8.38
N ASN A 35 -13.56 -4.60 8.95
CA ASN A 35 -14.46 -3.49 8.63
C ASN A 35 -14.19 -2.32 9.57
N ILE A 36 -13.86 -1.17 8.99
CA ILE A 36 -13.66 0.10 9.70
C ILE A 36 -14.30 1.24 8.91
N ASP A 37 -14.45 2.38 9.54
CA ASP A 37 -14.89 3.59 8.85
C ASP A 37 -13.75 4.13 8.00
N ILE A 38 -13.96 4.27 6.69
CA ILE A 38 -13.00 4.91 5.77
C ILE A 38 -13.52 6.29 5.41
N VAL A 39 -12.78 7.32 5.81
CA VAL A 39 -13.03 8.70 5.46
C VAL A 39 -12.16 9.07 4.28
N ASN A 40 -12.77 9.26 3.12
CA ASN A 40 -12.06 9.71 1.93
C ASN A 40 -11.67 11.18 2.06
N VAL A 41 -10.38 11.45 1.85
CA VAL A 41 -9.80 12.80 1.84
C VAL A 41 -9.52 13.17 0.40
N GLU A 42 -10.24 14.17 -0.12
CA GLU A 42 -10.12 14.65 -1.50
C GLU A 42 -9.80 16.14 -1.53
N GLY A 43 -8.98 16.54 -2.49
CA GLY A 43 -8.62 17.93 -2.67
C GLY A 43 -7.68 18.49 -1.61
N ALA A 44 -7.73 19.81 -1.43
CA ALA A 44 -6.90 20.57 -0.49
C ALA A 44 -7.56 20.74 0.89
N ASP A 45 -8.87 20.53 0.98
CA ASP A 45 -9.63 20.72 2.22
C ASP A 45 -9.54 19.44 3.06
N LEU A 46 -8.63 19.48 4.03
CA LEU A 46 -8.49 18.38 4.99
C LEU A 46 -9.59 18.46 6.05
N PRO A 47 -10.16 17.30 6.47
CA PRO A 47 -11.07 17.27 7.61
C PRO A 47 -10.43 17.88 8.86
N GLU A 48 -11.18 18.72 9.60
CA GLU A 48 -10.69 19.34 10.85
C GLU A 48 -10.15 18.27 11.81
N ASP A 49 -10.85 17.15 11.94
CA ASP A 49 -10.44 16.02 12.77
C ASP A 49 -9.05 15.48 12.37
N LEU A 50 -8.71 15.44 11.07
CA LEU A 50 -7.40 14.98 10.62
C LEU A 50 -6.31 15.97 10.99
N MET A 51 -6.59 17.27 10.87
CA MET A 51 -5.63 18.33 11.22
C MET A 51 -5.31 18.33 12.72
N ASP A 52 -6.32 18.06 13.56
CA ASP A 52 -6.15 18.00 15.01
C ASP A 52 -5.41 16.74 15.48
N LEU A 53 -5.60 15.62 14.78
CA LEU A 53 -5.07 14.32 15.17
C LEU A 53 -3.66 14.05 14.61
N ASN A 54 -3.36 14.53 13.42
CA ASN A 54 -2.08 14.28 12.74
C ASN A 54 -1.34 15.59 12.45
N PRO A 55 -0.24 15.90 13.15
CA PRO A 55 0.51 17.14 12.96
C PRO A 55 1.14 17.27 11.57
N TYR A 56 1.32 16.16 10.85
CA TYR A 56 1.83 16.16 9.47
C TYR A 56 0.73 16.27 8.43
N GLN A 57 -0.55 16.15 8.83
CA GLN A 57 -1.71 16.28 7.95
C GLN A 57 -1.63 15.34 6.73
N THR A 58 -1.06 14.16 6.91
CA THR A 58 -0.85 13.17 5.85
C THR A 58 -1.88 12.05 5.89
N VAL A 59 -2.03 11.36 4.76
CA VAL A 59 -2.82 10.15 4.64
C VAL A 59 -1.93 9.00 4.12
N PRO A 60 -2.17 7.75 4.55
CA PRO A 60 -3.23 7.34 5.48
C PRO A 60 -2.94 7.75 6.93
N THR A 61 -4.01 8.06 7.67
CA THR A 61 -3.98 8.21 9.12
C THR A 61 -5.04 7.28 9.74
N LEU A 62 -4.61 6.42 10.65
CA LEU A 62 -5.48 5.47 11.36
C LEU A 62 -5.75 5.97 12.77
N VAL A 63 -7.00 5.92 13.17
CA VAL A 63 -7.45 6.20 14.54
C VAL A 63 -8.10 4.96 15.13
N ASP A 64 -7.53 4.41 16.20
CA ASP A 64 -8.12 3.34 17.00
C ASP A 64 -8.24 3.81 18.44
N ARG A 65 -9.44 4.24 18.85
CA ARG A 65 -9.69 4.86 20.16
C ARG A 65 -8.82 6.10 20.38
N ASP A 66 -7.89 6.05 21.33
CA ASP A 66 -6.97 7.13 21.66
C ASP A 66 -5.62 7.03 20.91
N LEU A 67 -5.41 5.92 20.15
CA LEU A 67 -4.23 5.72 19.33
C LEU A 67 -4.43 6.38 17.96
N VAL A 68 -3.47 7.23 17.58
CA VAL A 68 -3.40 7.82 16.25
C VAL A 68 -2.09 7.40 15.60
N LEU A 69 -2.18 6.80 14.43
CA LEU A 69 -1.01 6.37 13.65
C LEU A 69 -1.03 7.05 12.27
N TYR A 70 0.09 7.60 11.89
CA TYR A 70 0.37 8.14 10.57
C TYR A 70 1.71 7.58 10.09
N ASP A 71 1.87 7.22 8.88
CA ASP A 71 2.86 6.38 8.24
C ASP A 71 2.30 4.97 7.98
N SER A 72 2.06 4.70 6.72
CA SER A 72 1.41 3.45 6.31
C SER A 72 2.21 2.20 6.69
N ARG A 73 3.54 2.28 6.87
CA ARG A 73 4.40 1.16 7.32
C ARG A 73 4.06 0.78 8.76
N VAL A 74 3.93 1.79 9.61
CA VAL A 74 3.55 1.59 11.02
C VAL A 74 2.13 1.07 11.11
N ILE A 75 1.21 1.66 10.32
CA ILE A 75 -0.21 1.27 10.30
C ILE A 75 -0.36 -0.20 9.91
N ILE A 76 0.30 -0.66 8.83
CA ILE A 76 0.14 -2.05 8.38
C ILE A 76 0.74 -3.07 9.35
N GLU A 77 1.87 -2.76 10.01
CA GLU A 77 2.42 -3.61 11.06
C GLU A 77 1.48 -3.65 12.29
N TYR A 78 0.96 -2.48 12.72
CA TYR A 78 -0.02 -2.41 13.79
C TYR A 78 -1.26 -3.26 13.50
N LEU A 79 -1.83 -3.15 12.29
CA LEU A 79 -2.99 -3.94 11.89
C LEU A 79 -2.71 -5.44 11.88
N ASP A 80 -1.50 -5.86 11.46
CA ASP A 80 -1.12 -7.28 11.50
C ASP A 80 -1.00 -7.80 12.93
N GLU A 81 -0.42 -7.03 13.84
CA GLU A 81 -0.26 -7.39 15.25
C GLU A 81 -1.59 -7.31 16.03
N ARG A 82 -2.41 -6.31 15.74
CA ARG A 82 -3.73 -6.10 16.38
C ARG A 82 -4.73 -7.18 16.00
N PHE A 83 -4.66 -7.67 14.76
CA PHE A 83 -5.49 -8.72 14.18
C PHE A 83 -4.61 -9.86 13.66
N PRO A 84 -4.19 -10.79 14.51
CA PRO A 84 -3.13 -11.74 14.16
C PRO A 84 -3.53 -12.78 13.10
N HIS A 85 -4.80 -12.87 12.70
CA HIS A 85 -5.26 -13.85 11.72
C HIS A 85 -6.00 -13.19 10.55
N PRO A 86 -5.65 -13.59 9.30
CA PRO A 86 -4.49 -14.38 8.90
C PRO A 86 -3.19 -13.59 9.16
N PRO A 87 -2.07 -14.25 9.52
CA PRO A 87 -0.80 -13.56 9.72
C PRO A 87 -0.26 -13.07 8.38
N LEU A 88 0.24 -11.83 8.33
CA LEU A 88 0.86 -11.24 7.14
C LEU A 88 2.38 -11.03 7.33
N MET A 89 2.89 -11.35 8.52
CA MET A 89 4.31 -11.38 8.82
C MET A 89 4.72 -12.73 9.40
N PRO A 90 5.91 -13.25 9.03
CA PRO A 90 6.43 -14.51 9.58
C PRO A 90 6.63 -14.41 11.10
N VAL A 91 6.45 -15.52 11.79
CA VAL A 91 6.68 -15.62 13.24
C VAL A 91 8.18 -15.76 13.55
N ASP A 92 8.91 -16.49 12.70
CA ASP A 92 10.35 -16.69 12.86
C ASP A 92 11.12 -15.36 12.79
N PRO A 93 11.96 -15.01 13.79
CA PRO A 93 12.64 -13.71 13.85
C PRO A 93 13.57 -13.45 12.65
N VAL A 94 14.24 -14.47 12.13
CA VAL A 94 15.19 -14.31 11.01
C VAL A 94 14.41 -13.98 9.73
N THR A 95 13.40 -14.76 9.43
CA THR A 95 12.53 -14.53 8.27
C THR A 95 11.79 -13.19 8.39
N ARG A 96 11.30 -12.85 9.58
CA ARG A 96 10.65 -11.56 9.86
C ARG A 96 11.60 -10.37 9.60
N ALA A 97 12.87 -10.49 9.99
CA ALA A 97 13.88 -9.47 9.70
C ALA A 97 14.13 -9.31 8.19
N GLN A 98 14.16 -10.41 7.44
CA GLN A 98 14.28 -10.38 5.97
C GLN A 98 13.09 -9.68 5.32
N PHE A 99 11.87 -9.93 5.81
CA PHE A 99 10.65 -9.25 5.32
C PHE A 99 10.69 -7.75 5.62
N ARG A 100 11.11 -7.35 6.82
CA ARG A 100 11.29 -5.91 7.14
C ARG A 100 12.35 -5.25 6.27
N LEU A 101 13.44 -5.96 5.95
CA LEU A 101 14.43 -5.46 5.00
C LEU A 101 13.86 -5.30 3.59
N ALA A 102 13.04 -6.25 3.13
CA ALA A 102 12.34 -6.13 1.86
C ALA A 102 11.37 -4.94 1.84
N LEU A 103 10.57 -4.76 2.90
CA LEU A 103 9.69 -3.59 3.05
C LEU A 103 10.45 -2.28 3.02
N PHE A 104 11.59 -2.20 3.70
CA PHE A 104 12.48 -1.03 3.67
C PHE A 104 12.99 -0.73 2.25
N ARG A 105 13.42 -1.76 1.50
CA ARG A 105 13.89 -1.58 0.12
C ARG A 105 12.77 -1.15 -0.83
N ILE A 106 11.58 -1.75 -0.70
CA ILE A 106 10.41 -1.34 -1.48
C ILE A 106 10.08 0.13 -1.23
N GLU A 107 10.12 0.56 0.03
CA GLU A 107 9.90 1.97 0.39
C GLU A 107 10.93 2.89 -0.26
N THR A 108 12.22 2.55 -0.10
CA THR A 108 13.32 3.39 -0.59
C THR A 108 13.43 3.39 -2.11
N ASP A 109 13.28 2.22 -2.75
CA ASP A 109 13.58 2.07 -4.17
C ASP A 109 12.35 2.27 -5.06
N TRP A 110 11.12 2.07 -4.54
CA TRP A 110 9.90 2.12 -5.36
C TRP A 110 8.93 3.21 -4.91
N TYR A 111 8.60 3.29 -3.61
CA TYR A 111 7.62 4.26 -3.12
C TYR A 111 8.10 5.70 -3.28
N GLN A 112 9.36 5.99 -2.93
CA GLN A 112 9.92 7.34 -3.11
C GLN A 112 9.87 7.81 -4.57
N LEU A 113 10.10 6.90 -5.53
CA LEU A 113 9.97 7.23 -6.95
C LEU A 113 8.50 7.40 -7.37
N ALA A 114 7.61 6.58 -6.81
CA ALA A 114 6.18 6.68 -7.09
C ALA A 114 5.56 7.97 -6.50
N GLU A 115 6.06 8.46 -5.37
CA GLU A 115 5.64 9.72 -4.75
C GLU A 115 5.92 10.94 -5.64
N GLU A 116 6.98 10.91 -6.46
CA GLU A 116 7.24 11.96 -7.45
C GLU A 116 6.05 12.14 -8.40
N TYR A 117 5.36 11.06 -8.78
CA TYR A 117 4.17 11.14 -9.62
C TYR A 117 3.00 11.85 -8.92
N GLU A 118 2.83 11.64 -7.61
CA GLU A 118 1.77 12.31 -6.84
C GLU A 118 2.10 13.77 -6.55
N ALA A 119 3.39 14.12 -6.45
CA ALA A 119 3.86 15.47 -6.19
C ALA A 119 3.89 16.36 -7.45
N ASP A 120 3.98 15.75 -8.64
CA ASP A 120 4.02 16.47 -9.91
C ASP A 120 2.63 17.01 -10.29
N SER A 121 2.54 18.29 -10.65
CA SER A 121 1.27 18.95 -11.03
C SER A 121 0.62 18.34 -12.26
N ASP A 122 1.42 17.84 -13.19
CA ASP A 122 0.96 17.16 -14.41
C ASP A 122 0.74 15.67 -14.22
N ARG A 123 1.01 15.15 -13.01
CA ARG A 123 0.97 13.73 -12.69
C ARG A 123 1.79 12.89 -13.66
N LYS A 124 3.06 13.25 -13.79
CA LYS A 124 4.01 12.54 -14.64
C LYS A 124 5.24 12.14 -13.85
N LEU A 125 5.67 10.91 -14.07
CA LEU A 125 6.96 10.45 -13.58
C LEU A 125 8.06 10.91 -14.55
N SER A 126 9.15 11.48 -14.01
CA SER A 126 10.29 11.89 -14.85
C SER A 126 10.86 10.69 -15.63
N GLY A 127 11.45 10.95 -16.79
CA GLY A 127 12.06 9.87 -17.59
C GLY A 127 13.16 9.12 -16.81
N LYS A 128 13.88 9.81 -15.93
CA LYS A 128 14.90 9.22 -15.05
C LYS A 128 14.25 8.30 -14.00
N SER A 129 13.26 8.79 -13.27
CA SER A 129 12.58 8.04 -12.21
C SER A 129 11.83 6.84 -12.77
N ARG A 130 11.20 6.99 -13.94
CA ARG A 130 10.56 5.89 -14.68
C ARG A 130 11.54 4.79 -15.03
N LYS A 131 12.72 5.15 -15.55
CA LYS A 131 13.78 4.19 -15.86
C LYS A 131 14.30 3.49 -14.59
N MET A 132 14.57 4.25 -13.53
CA MET A 132 15.06 3.72 -12.26
C MET A 132 14.06 2.74 -11.64
N LEU A 133 12.79 3.11 -11.57
CA LEU A 133 11.73 2.24 -11.02
C LEU A 133 11.59 0.96 -11.84
N ARG A 134 11.56 1.08 -13.17
CA ARG A 134 11.51 -0.08 -14.07
C ARG A 134 12.68 -1.03 -13.87
N GLU A 135 13.91 -0.50 -13.83
CA GLU A 135 15.13 -1.29 -13.65
C GLU A 135 15.16 -1.97 -12.27
N SER A 136 14.74 -1.29 -11.21
CA SER A 136 14.65 -1.85 -9.87
C SER A 136 13.64 -2.99 -9.78
N ILE A 137 12.48 -2.85 -10.41
CA ILE A 137 11.47 -3.92 -10.48
C ILE A 137 12.02 -5.12 -11.25
N LEU A 138 12.64 -4.90 -12.43
CA LEU A 138 13.20 -5.97 -13.24
C LEU A 138 14.39 -6.67 -12.58
N ALA A 139 15.19 -5.97 -11.79
CA ALA A 139 16.27 -6.56 -11.00
C ALA A 139 15.76 -7.57 -9.94
N SER A 140 14.46 -7.51 -9.62
CA SER A 140 13.82 -8.43 -8.67
C SER A 140 13.10 -9.61 -9.35
N VAL A 141 13.23 -9.80 -10.68
CA VAL A 141 12.46 -10.79 -11.46
C VAL A 141 12.59 -12.21 -10.92
N ASP A 142 13.77 -12.61 -10.46
CA ASP A 142 14.02 -13.94 -9.90
C ASP A 142 13.26 -14.17 -8.58
N LEU A 143 13.08 -13.10 -7.78
CA LEU A 143 12.32 -13.18 -6.53
C LEU A 143 10.84 -13.42 -6.78
N PHE A 144 10.29 -12.89 -7.89
CA PHE A 144 8.90 -13.12 -8.30
C PHE A 144 8.64 -14.53 -8.82
N SER A 145 9.69 -15.24 -9.24
CA SER A 145 9.59 -16.62 -9.72
C SER A 145 9.90 -17.66 -8.67
N ALA A 146 10.63 -17.29 -7.61
CA ALA A 146 11.15 -18.21 -6.61
C ALA A 146 10.07 -18.87 -5.75
N LYS A 147 8.97 -18.16 -5.48
CA LYS A 147 7.86 -18.57 -4.61
C LYS A 147 6.52 -18.16 -5.19
N GLN A 148 5.43 -18.63 -4.56
CA GLN A 148 4.07 -18.25 -4.97
C GLN A 148 3.81 -16.75 -4.80
N PHE A 149 4.31 -16.17 -3.70
CA PHE A 149 4.31 -14.74 -3.41
C PHE A 149 5.75 -14.25 -3.21
N PHE A 150 5.92 -12.95 -3.00
CA PHE A 150 7.25 -12.39 -2.86
C PHE A 150 7.91 -12.87 -1.56
N LEU A 151 9.03 -13.57 -1.68
CA LEU A 151 9.80 -14.23 -0.60
C LEU A 151 9.06 -15.37 0.15
N SER A 152 7.84 -15.71 -0.20
CA SER A 152 7.04 -16.67 0.56
C SER A 152 6.06 -17.45 -0.33
N ASP A 153 5.60 -18.59 0.16
CA ASP A 153 4.45 -19.28 -0.41
C ASP A 153 3.12 -18.76 0.15
N GLU A 154 3.17 -17.89 1.16
CA GLU A 154 2.02 -17.21 1.75
C GLU A 154 2.05 -15.71 1.44
N PHE A 155 0.85 -15.13 1.25
CA PHE A 155 0.68 -13.69 1.02
C PHE A 155 1.03 -12.89 2.28
N SER A 156 1.73 -11.77 2.13
CA SER A 156 2.34 -11.05 3.25
C SER A 156 2.22 -9.53 3.13
N LEU A 157 2.69 -8.79 4.16
CA LEU A 157 2.81 -7.32 4.11
C LEU A 157 3.73 -6.85 2.98
N VAL A 158 4.70 -7.70 2.56
CA VAL A 158 5.57 -7.39 1.42
C VAL A 158 4.74 -7.32 0.15
N ASP A 159 3.85 -8.29 -0.07
CA ASP A 159 2.95 -8.31 -1.22
C ASP A 159 1.94 -7.16 -1.17
N CYS A 160 1.41 -6.84 0.02
CA CYS A 160 0.56 -5.67 0.23
C CYS A 160 1.25 -4.36 -0.16
N SER A 161 2.58 -4.29 -0.02
CA SER A 161 3.37 -3.11 -0.39
C SER A 161 3.78 -3.10 -1.87
N ILE A 162 4.02 -4.26 -2.47
CA ILE A 162 4.38 -4.39 -3.90
C ILE A 162 3.17 -4.13 -4.80
N ALA A 163 2.02 -4.69 -4.47
CA ALA A 163 0.83 -4.70 -5.33
C ALA A 163 0.36 -3.30 -5.76
N PRO A 164 0.28 -2.28 -4.87
CA PRO A 164 -0.10 -0.92 -5.26
C PRO A 164 0.84 -0.28 -6.28
N VAL A 165 2.14 -0.55 -6.20
CA VAL A 165 3.13 -0.06 -7.17
C VAL A 165 2.92 -0.71 -8.53
N LEU A 166 2.83 -2.04 -8.56
CA LEU A 166 2.64 -2.78 -9.80
C LEU A 166 1.29 -2.48 -10.47
N TRP A 167 0.25 -2.19 -9.67
CA TRP A 167 -1.05 -1.77 -10.20
C TRP A 167 -0.95 -0.47 -11.00
N ARG A 168 -0.11 0.46 -10.55
CA ARG A 168 0.05 1.80 -11.11
C ARG A 168 1.07 1.92 -12.24
N LEU A 169 1.72 0.83 -12.67
CA LEU A 169 2.69 0.88 -13.77
C LEU A 169 2.16 1.58 -15.05
N PRO A 170 0.88 1.39 -15.46
CA PRO A 170 0.34 2.13 -16.60
C PRO A 170 0.32 3.65 -16.39
N LEU A 171 -0.02 4.13 -15.17
CA LEU A 171 0.02 5.55 -14.84
C LEU A 171 1.43 6.12 -14.91
N TYR A 172 2.42 5.33 -14.51
CA TYR A 172 3.83 5.73 -14.57
C TYR A 172 4.42 5.66 -15.98
N GLY A 173 3.66 5.14 -16.96
CA GLY A 173 4.14 4.89 -18.31
C GLY A 173 5.26 3.84 -18.35
N ILE A 174 5.18 2.82 -17.49
CA ILE A 174 6.18 1.75 -17.38
C ILE A 174 5.62 0.46 -17.99
N GLU A 175 6.32 -0.02 -19.01
CA GLU A 175 6.14 -1.35 -19.59
C GLU A 175 7.33 -2.22 -19.22
N LEU A 176 7.06 -3.41 -18.68
CA LEU A 176 8.11 -4.30 -18.18
C LEU A 176 8.80 -5.06 -19.32
N GLY A 177 8.07 -5.34 -20.42
CA GLY A 177 8.62 -6.04 -21.59
C GLY A 177 8.64 -7.57 -21.45
N SER A 178 9.14 -8.24 -22.48
CA SER A 178 9.04 -9.71 -22.64
C SER A 178 9.78 -10.55 -21.59
N HIS A 179 10.70 -9.97 -20.84
CA HIS A 179 11.45 -10.67 -19.80
C HIS A 179 10.73 -10.68 -18.42
N ALA A 180 9.56 -10.09 -18.34
CA ALA A 180 8.82 -9.91 -17.09
C ALA A 180 7.73 -10.97 -16.84
N GLY A 181 7.76 -12.11 -17.53
CA GLY A 181 6.69 -13.11 -17.43
C GLY A 181 6.42 -13.61 -16.01
N SER A 182 7.44 -13.71 -15.15
CA SER A 182 7.26 -14.07 -13.74
C SER A 182 6.57 -12.96 -12.93
N ILE A 183 6.89 -11.70 -13.22
CA ILE A 183 6.24 -10.53 -12.61
C ILE A 183 4.78 -10.46 -13.05
N GLU A 184 4.49 -10.67 -14.34
CA GLU A 184 3.13 -10.69 -14.87
C GLU A 184 2.30 -11.82 -14.26
N GLY A 185 2.90 -13.02 -14.14
CA GLY A 185 2.27 -14.14 -13.44
C GLY A 185 1.97 -13.84 -11.97
N TYR A 186 2.88 -13.17 -11.27
CA TYR A 186 2.67 -12.70 -9.91
C TYR A 186 1.56 -11.64 -9.85
N MET A 187 1.60 -10.62 -10.72
CA MET A 187 0.57 -9.59 -10.81
C MET A 187 -0.81 -10.21 -10.99
N LYS A 188 -0.94 -11.18 -11.89
CA LYS A 188 -2.21 -11.88 -12.09
C LYS A 188 -2.69 -12.55 -10.80
N ARG A 189 -1.82 -13.31 -10.11
CA ARG A 189 -2.19 -13.96 -8.85
C ARG A 189 -2.65 -12.98 -7.77
N VAL A 190 -1.94 -11.86 -7.63
CA VAL A 190 -2.24 -10.86 -6.60
C VAL A 190 -3.48 -10.06 -6.96
N PHE A 191 -3.62 -9.60 -8.21
CA PHE A 191 -4.75 -8.78 -8.64
C PHE A 191 -6.06 -9.57 -8.72
N ASP A 192 -5.99 -10.89 -8.90
CA ASP A 192 -7.16 -11.77 -8.87
C ASP A 192 -7.68 -12.06 -7.45
N ARG A 193 -6.91 -11.72 -6.40
CA ARG A 193 -7.36 -11.88 -5.02
C ARG A 193 -8.57 -11.01 -4.74
N ARG A 194 -9.54 -11.58 -4.01
CA ARG A 194 -10.75 -10.86 -3.59
C ARG A 194 -10.38 -9.60 -2.78
N SER A 195 -9.45 -9.73 -1.84
CA SER A 195 -8.97 -8.65 -1.00
C SER A 195 -8.35 -7.50 -1.79
N PHE A 196 -7.55 -7.82 -2.83
CA PHE A 196 -7.00 -6.80 -3.71
C PHE A 196 -8.10 -6.01 -4.43
N ARG A 197 -9.06 -6.70 -5.03
CA ARG A 197 -10.19 -6.06 -5.71
C ARG A 197 -11.05 -5.22 -4.76
N GLN A 198 -11.25 -5.67 -3.52
CA GLN A 198 -11.98 -4.94 -2.50
C GLN A 198 -11.22 -3.70 -1.97
N SER A 199 -9.90 -3.70 -2.08
CA SER A 199 -9.07 -2.57 -1.63
C SER A 199 -9.03 -1.40 -2.62
N LEU A 200 -9.41 -1.65 -3.88
CA LEU A 200 -9.43 -0.64 -4.93
C LEU A 200 -10.60 0.32 -4.76
N THR A 201 -10.33 1.61 -4.90
CA THR A 201 -11.35 2.63 -5.11
C THR A 201 -11.83 2.61 -6.56
N GLU A 202 -12.95 3.28 -6.86
CA GLU A 202 -13.44 3.45 -8.24
C GLU A 202 -12.37 4.06 -9.15
N LEU A 203 -11.71 5.12 -8.68
CA LEU A 203 -10.62 5.79 -9.42
C LEU A 203 -9.41 4.87 -9.67
N GLU A 204 -9.11 3.99 -8.72
CA GLU A 204 -8.01 3.03 -8.91
C GLU A 204 -8.38 1.89 -9.86
N GLN A 205 -9.65 1.52 -9.93
CA GLN A 205 -10.12 0.52 -10.92
C GLN A 205 -9.96 1.03 -12.35
N GLU A 206 -10.17 2.32 -12.60
CA GLU A 206 -10.02 2.94 -13.92
C GLU A 206 -8.60 2.88 -14.48
N ILE A 207 -7.58 2.69 -13.62
CA ILE A 207 -6.17 2.65 -14.06
C ILE A 207 -5.91 1.52 -15.08
N ARG A 208 -6.70 0.46 -15.04
CA ARG A 208 -6.50 -0.74 -15.88
C ARG A 208 -7.75 -1.16 -16.65
N LEU A 209 -8.67 -0.21 -16.89
CA LEU A 209 -9.75 -0.35 -17.87
C LEU A 209 -9.24 0.10 -19.26
#